data_d2cd9caf7a8e07c791b3f1a03f8af6fe
#
_entry.id   d2cd9caf7a8e07c791b3f1a03f8af6fe
#
_cell.length_a   1.000
_cell.length_b   1.000
_cell.length_c   1.000
_cell.angle_alpha   90.00
_cell.angle_beta   90.00
_cell.angle_gamma   90.00
#
_symmetry.space_group_name_H-M   'P 1'
#
loop_
_entity.id
_entity.type
_entity.pdbx_description
1 polymer ?
#
loop_
_entity_poly.entity_id
_entity_poly.type
_entity_poly.pdbx_seq_one_letter_code
_entity_poly.pdbx_strand_id
1 'polypeptide(L)'
;STESVLRDYFHAKDENRPHYMARAFAPQAVLKMALRTQAIAFPPESHGLAAITDTLVRKFGQTYENVYTFYLARPEADVRLSDYSCDWIVGMTEKATGNVRVGCGRYAWTFQPEPYRATQLTITIETMVTLPPSDADAVFGWLLALDYPWTNARRVVAGAPPLEDLAPVVQYLLHPL
;
A
#
# COMPACT_ATOMS: atom_id res chain seq x y z
N SER A 1 11.09 -9.66 12.40
CA SER A 1 11.76 -8.42 12.00
C SER A 1 10.77 -7.44 11.40
N THR A 2 11.17 -6.18 11.30
CA THR A 2 10.36 -5.15 10.62
C THR A 2 10.05 -5.56 9.18
N GLU A 3 11.05 -6.02 8.45
CA GLU A 3 10.88 -6.51 7.07
C GLU A 3 9.82 -7.61 6.98
N SER A 4 9.83 -8.57 7.89
CA SER A 4 8.87 -9.68 7.89
C SER A 4 7.43 -9.20 8.10
N VAL A 5 7.22 -8.26 9.02
CA VAL A 5 5.88 -7.69 9.30
C VAL A 5 5.35 -6.95 8.07
N LEU A 6 6.20 -6.13 7.44
CA LEU A 6 5.81 -5.39 6.24
C LEU A 6 5.45 -6.34 5.09
N ARG A 7 6.23 -7.42 4.93
CA ARG A 7 5.97 -8.44 3.90
C ARG A 7 4.67 -9.20 4.16
N ASP A 8 4.42 -9.60 5.41
CA ASP A 8 3.19 -10.30 5.79
C ASP A 8 1.95 -9.44 5.54
N TYR A 9 2.04 -8.13 5.77
CA TYR A 9 0.94 -7.21 5.46
C TYR A 9 0.61 -7.20 3.96
N PHE A 10 1.61 -7.13 3.08
CA PHE A 10 1.35 -7.13 1.64
C PHE A 10 0.82 -8.49 1.15
N HIS A 11 1.31 -9.61 1.69
CA HIS A 11 0.73 -10.91 1.41
C HIS A 11 -0.76 -10.98 1.81
N ALA A 12 -1.10 -10.40 2.95
CA ALA A 12 -2.49 -10.33 3.39
C ALA A 12 -3.34 -9.51 2.44
N LYS A 13 -2.90 -8.29 2.15
CA LYS A 13 -3.69 -7.31 1.40
C LYS A 13 -3.70 -7.58 -0.11
N ASP A 14 -2.55 -7.67 -0.72
CA ASP A 14 -2.43 -7.80 -2.18
C ASP A 14 -2.91 -9.16 -2.68
N GLU A 15 -2.71 -10.20 -1.90
CA GLU A 15 -3.09 -11.57 -2.24
C GLU A 15 -4.41 -12.01 -1.62
N ASN A 16 -5.11 -11.13 -0.91
CA ASN A 16 -6.37 -11.40 -0.22
C ASN A 16 -6.27 -12.61 0.72
N ARG A 17 -5.29 -12.58 1.63
CA ARG A 17 -5.05 -13.61 2.64
C ARG A 17 -5.18 -13.05 4.05
N PRO A 18 -6.41 -12.83 4.53
CA PRO A 18 -6.65 -12.15 5.81
C PRO A 18 -5.97 -12.81 7.01
N HIS A 19 -5.71 -14.12 6.97
CA HIS A 19 -5.05 -14.81 8.08
C HIS A 19 -3.61 -14.34 8.34
N TYR A 20 -2.94 -13.73 7.35
CA TYR A 20 -1.61 -13.14 7.55
C TYR A 20 -1.65 -11.87 8.41
N MET A 21 -2.80 -11.23 8.58
CA MET A 21 -2.90 -9.99 9.37
C MET A 21 -2.52 -10.19 10.83
N ALA A 22 -2.79 -11.38 11.40
CA ALA A 22 -2.37 -11.71 12.77
C ALA A 22 -0.85 -11.84 12.94
N ARG A 23 -0.11 -11.99 11.86
CA ARG A 23 1.36 -11.98 11.89
C ARG A 23 1.91 -10.56 11.90
N ALA A 24 1.18 -9.63 11.31
CA ALA A 24 1.62 -8.24 11.14
C ALA A 24 1.15 -7.35 12.28
N PHE A 25 -0.08 -7.52 12.76
CA PHE A 25 -0.72 -6.62 13.72
C PHE A 25 -0.98 -7.29 15.07
N ALA A 26 -0.78 -6.51 16.14
CA ALA A 26 -1.22 -6.89 17.47
C ALA A 26 -2.75 -6.89 17.55
N PRO A 27 -3.36 -7.68 18.48
CA PRO A 27 -4.82 -7.76 18.60
C PRO A 27 -5.52 -6.41 18.81
N GLN A 28 -4.87 -5.48 19.50
CA GLN A 28 -5.41 -4.15 19.84
C GLN A 28 -4.88 -3.03 18.96
N ALA A 29 -4.25 -3.36 17.83
CA ALA A 29 -3.67 -2.37 16.92
C ALA A 29 -4.71 -1.35 16.42
N VAL A 30 -4.22 -0.19 16.02
CA VAL A 30 -5.04 0.90 15.48
C VAL A 30 -4.56 1.27 14.08
N LEU A 31 -5.49 1.33 13.15
CA LEU A 31 -5.27 1.86 11.81
C LEU A 31 -5.82 3.28 11.74
N LYS A 32 -5.02 4.20 11.24
CA LYS A 32 -5.44 5.57 10.93
C LYS A 32 -5.28 5.82 9.43
N MET A 33 -6.33 6.38 8.82
CA MET A 33 -6.33 6.73 7.39
C MET A 33 -6.33 8.24 7.25
N ALA A 34 -5.29 8.79 6.62
CA ALA A 34 -5.16 10.20 6.28
C ALA A 34 -5.35 10.35 4.78
N LEU A 35 -6.55 10.72 4.35
CA LEU A 35 -6.90 10.84 2.92
C LEU A 35 -6.74 12.27 2.46
N ARG A 36 -5.81 12.52 1.54
CA ARG A 36 -5.58 13.81 0.88
C ARG A 36 -6.20 13.86 -0.52
N THR A 37 -7.06 12.90 -0.82
CA THR A 37 -7.79 12.77 -2.08
C THR A 37 -9.22 12.35 -1.79
N GLN A 38 -10.16 12.71 -2.67
CA GLN A 38 -11.55 12.27 -2.60
C GLN A 38 -11.83 11.07 -3.53
N ALA A 39 -10.81 10.60 -4.24
CA ALA A 39 -10.95 9.53 -5.22
C ALA A 39 -11.08 8.12 -4.62
N ILE A 40 -10.85 7.98 -3.32
CA ILE A 40 -10.99 6.72 -2.59
C ILE A 40 -11.50 7.03 -1.17
N ALA A 41 -12.26 6.11 -0.60
CA ALA A 41 -12.85 6.29 0.72
C ALA A 41 -12.47 5.13 1.65
N PHE A 42 -12.15 5.47 2.90
CA PHE A 42 -11.93 4.53 3.99
C PHE A 42 -12.46 5.13 5.29
N PRO A 43 -12.83 4.30 6.30
CA PRO A 43 -13.07 4.80 7.63
C PRO A 43 -11.80 5.52 8.14
N PRO A 44 -11.91 6.66 8.84
CA PRO A 44 -10.74 7.40 9.33
C PRO A 44 -9.91 6.63 10.36
N GLU A 45 -10.54 5.75 11.12
CA GLU A 45 -9.87 4.87 12.08
C GLU A 45 -10.53 3.50 12.11
N SER A 46 -9.71 2.47 12.37
CA SER A 46 -10.16 1.10 12.64
C SER A 46 -9.41 0.59 13.87
N HIS A 47 -10.14 0.10 14.85
CA HIS A 47 -9.59 -0.35 16.13
C HIS A 47 -9.66 -1.86 16.26
N GLY A 48 -8.53 -2.50 16.47
CA GLY A 48 -8.39 -3.93 16.66
C GLY A 48 -8.16 -4.69 15.36
N LEU A 49 -7.56 -5.86 15.50
CA LEU A 49 -7.16 -6.72 14.38
C LEU A 49 -8.33 -7.04 13.43
N ALA A 50 -9.51 -7.36 13.96
CA ALA A 50 -10.67 -7.72 13.14
C ALA A 50 -11.13 -6.55 12.27
N ALA A 51 -11.25 -5.34 12.84
CA ALA A 51 -11.66 -4.16 12.10
C ALA A 51 -10.64 -3.75 11.04
N ILE A 52 -9.34 -3.83 11.36
CA ILE A 52 -8.26 -3.53 10.42
C ILE A 52 -8.28 -4.53 9.26
N THR A 53 -8.45 -5.81 9.55
CA THR A 53 -8.53 -6.86 8.54
C THR A 53 -9.73 -6.66 7.61
N ASP A 54 -10.89 -6.30 8.16
CA ASP A 54 -12.07 -6.00 7.35
C ASP A 54 -11.81 -4.82 6.41
N THR A 55 -11.22 -3.74 6.91
CA THR A 55 -10.95 -2.53 6.13
C THR A 55 -9.93 -2.76 5.02
N LEU A 56 -8.77 -3.33 5.37
CA LEU A 56 -7.62 -3.39 4.47
C LEU A 56 -7.60 -4.64 3.59
N VAL A 57 -8.30 -5.71 3.97
CA VAL A 57 -8.25 -6.98 3.23
C VAL A 57 -9.62 -7.37 2.70
N ARG A 58 -10.61 -7.62 3.57
CA ARG A 58 -11.89 -8.19 3.12
C ARG A 58 -12.71 -7.24 2.28
N LYS A 59 -12.98 -6.03 2.77
CA LYS A 59 -13.73 -5.00 2.01
C LYS A 59 -12.94 -4.51 0.81
N PHE A 60 -11.64 -4.31 0.99
CA PHE A 60 -10.74 -3.91 -0.09
C PHE A 60 -10.77 -4.93 -1.23
N GLY A 61 -10.68 -6.22 -0.92
CA GLY A 61 -10.74 -7.29 -1.91
C GLY A 61 -12.09 -7.46 -2.61
N GLN A 62 -13.17 -6.93 -2.04
CA GLN A 62 -14.47 -6.89 -2.72
C GLN A 62 -14.51 -5.86 -3.84
N THR A 63 -13.75 -4.78 -3.71
CA THR A 63 -13.74 -3.66 -4.65
C THR A 63 -12.61 -3.76 -5.67
N TYR A 64 -11.44 -4.25 -5.26
CA TYR A 64 -10.23 -4.25 -6.08
C TYR A 64 -9.66 -5.65 -6.26
N GLU A 65 -9.00 -5.83 -7.41
CA GLU A 65 -8.24 -7.04 -7.76
C GLU A 65 -6.95 -6.65 -8.47
N ASN A 66 -6.09 -7.61 -8.77
CA ASN A 66 -4.79 -7.38 -9.41
C ASN A 66 -3.98 -6.32 -8.66
N VAL A 67 -3.96 -6.44 -7.32
CA VAL A 67 -3.34 -5.43 -6.46
C VAL A 67 -1.84 -5.66 -6.36
N TYR A 68 -1.07 -4.65 -6.73
CA TYR A 68 0.39 -4.61 -6.57
C TYR A 68 0.75 -3.36 -5.79
N THR A 69 1.14 -3.54 -4.53
CA THR A 69 1.62 -2.46 -3.69
C THR A 69 3.12 -2.62 -3.47
N PHE A 70 3.86 -1.52 -3.57
CA PHE A 70 5.30 -1.52 -3.41
C PHE A 70 5.70 -0.58 -2.28
N TYR A 71 6.63 -1.04 -1.44
CA TYR A 71 7.36 -0.19 -0.52
C TYR A 71 8.51 0.49 -1.27
N LEU A 72 8.66 1.79 -1.09
CA LEU A 72 9.70 2.58 -1.78
C LEU A 72 10.98 2.71 -0.97
N ALA A 73 11.06 2.02 0.16
CA ALA A 73 12.26 1.81 0.93
C ALA A 73 12.18 0.46 1.64
N ARG A 74 13.31 -0.14 1.92
CA ARG A 74 13.41 -1.44 2.57
C ARG A 74 14.16 -1.29 3.90
N PRO A 75 13.60 -1.76 5.03
CA PRO A 75 14.35 -1.78 6.29
C PRO A 75 15.50 -2.80 6.21
N GLU A 76 16.51 -2.64 7.05
CA GLU A 76 17.57 -3.62 7.15
C GLU A 76 17.01 -4.99 7.56
N ALA A 77 17.58 -6.05 6.99
CA ALA A 77 17.18 -7.41 7.31
C ALA A 77 17.42 -7.70 8.80
N ASP A 78 16.52 -8.49 9.40
CA ASP A 78 16.59 -8.98 10.77
C ASP A 78 16.55 -7.92 11.88
N VAL A 79 16.33 -6.64 11.53
CA VAL A 79 16.20 -5.55 12.51
C VAL A 79 14.76 -5.48 13.00
N ARG A 80 14.59 -5.14 14.29
CA ARG A 80 13.29 -4.84 14.92
C ARG A 80 13.29 -3.37 15.34
N LEU A 81 12.68 -2.54 14.51
CA LEU A 81 12.53 -1.10 14.77
C LEU A 81 11.29 -0.85 15.64
N SER A 82 11.32 0.20 16.45
CA SER A 82 10.13 0.67 17.17
C SER A 82 9.17 1.41 16.25
N ASP A 83 9.73 2.11 15.27
CA ASP A 83 8.98 2.90 14.29
C ASP A 83 9.63 2.76 12.91
N TYR A 84 8.82 2.80 11.86
CA TYR A 84 9.31 2.79 10.48
C TYR A 84 8.35 3.55 9.58
N SER A 85 8.91 4.38 8.72
CA SER A 85 8.13 5.14 7.74
C SER A 85 8.76 5.01 6.36
N CYS A 86 7.91 4.88 5.34
CA CYS A 86 8.34 4.90 3.94
C CYS A 86 7.19 5.30 3.03
N ASP A 87 7.52 5.74 1.83
CA ASP A 87 6.53 5.95 0.79
C ASP A 87 6.09 4.62 0.15
N TRP A 88 4.94 4.64 -0.49
CA TRP A 88 4.40 3.49 -1.20
C TRP A 88 3.74 3.92 -2.52
N ILE A 89 3.62 2.96 -3.43
CA ILE A 89 2.82 3.07 -4.65
C ILE A 89 1.95 1.83 -4.78
N VAL A 90 0.76 1.98 -5.32
CA VAL A 90 -0.15 0.87 -5.64
C VAL A 90 -0.70 1.01 -7.05
N GLY A 91 -0.81 -0.13 -7.73
CA GLY A 91 -1.63 -0.24 -8.93
C GLY A 91 -2.60 -1.41 -8.75
N MET A 92 -3.82 -1.24 -9.23
CA MET A 92 -4.88 -2.23 -9.06
C MET A 92 -6.01 -2.02 -10.05
N THR A 93 -6.88 -3.02 -10.16
CA THR A 93 -8.08 -2.96 -11.00
C THR A 93 -9.30 -2.79 -10.10
N GLU A 94 -10.18 -1.86 -10.46
CA GLU A 94 -11.51 -1.74 -9.85
C GLU A 94 -12.44 -2.74 -10.51
N LYS A 95 -12.98 -3.67 -9.72
CA LYS A 95 -13.77 -4.80 -10.24
C LYS A 95 -15.02 -4.37 -11.01
N ALA A 96 -15.72 -3.37 -10.50
CA ALA A 96 -17.01 -2.94 -11.07
C ALA A 96 -16.88 -2.33 -12.46
N THR A 97 -15.77 -1.67 -12.77
CA THR A 97 -15.58 -0.88 -13.99
C THR A 97 -14.49 -1.41 -14.91
N GLY A 98 -13.55 -2.18 -14.37
CA GLY A 98 -12.31 -2.55 -15.06
C GLY A 98 -11.30 -1.41 -15.12
N ASN A 99 -11.60 -0.25 -14.53
CA ASN A 99 -10.66 0.87 -14.48
C ASN A 99 -9.42 0.50 -13.68
N VAL A 100 -8.29 1.08 -14.07
CA VAL A 100 -7.04 0.93 -13.35
C VAL A 100 -6.89 2.10 -12.37
N ARG A 101 -6.55 1.77 -11.13
CA ARG A 101 -6.28 2.76 -10.08
C ARG A 101 -4.80 2.74 -9.77
N VAL A 102 -4.19 3.92 -9.73
CA VAL A 102 -2.79 4.08 -9.31
C VAL A 102 -2.75 5.14 -8.23
N GLY A 103 -2.13 4.80 -7.10
CA GLY A 103 -2.05 5.72 -5.98
C GLY A 103 -0.70 5.68 -5.31
N CYS A 104 -0.41 6.68 -4.50
CA CYS A 104 0.81 6.76 -3.72
C CYS A 104 0.57 7.54 -2.44
N GLY A 105 1.49 7.37 -1.51
CA GLY A 105 1.43 8.04 -0.24
C GLY A 105 2.51 7.54 0.70
N ARG A 106 2.21 7.54 2.00
CA ARG A 106 3.17 7.24 3.04
C ARG A 106 2.59 6.28 4.07
N TYR A 107 3.42 5.35 4.53
CA TYR A 107 3.18 4.52 5.70
C TYR A 107 3.98 5.02 6.89
N ALA A 108 3.34 5.06 8.05
CA ALA A 108 4.02 5.27 9.33
C ALA A 108 3.58 4.15 10.29
N TRP A 109 4.54 3.31 10.66
CA TRP A 109 4.35 2.13 11.48
C TRP A 109 4.91 2.34 12.88
N THR A 110 4.22 1.81 13.90
CA THR A 110 4.72 1.68 15.26
C THR A 110 4.59 0.22 15.69
N PHE A 111 5.62 -0.31 16.34
CA PHE A 111 5.71 -1.73 16.69
C PHE A 111 5.91 -1.92 18.19
N GLN A 112 5.36 -3.02 18.72
CA GLN A 112 5.67 -3.50 20.06
C GLN A 112 6.82 -4.53 20.01
N PRO A 113 7.62 -4.66 21.10
CA PRO A 113 8.80 -5.52 21.06
C PRO A 113 8.50 -7.03 21.17
N GLU A 114 7.48 -7.44 21.94
CA GLU A 114 7.23 -8.86 22.20
C GLU A 114 5.75 -9.17 22.44
N PRO A 115 5.09 -10.01 21.64
CA PRO A 115 5.60 -10.45 20.33
C PRO A 115 5.75 -9.25 19.39
N TYR A 116 6.72 -9.32 18.49
CA TYR A 116 6.98 -8.20 17.57
C TYR A 116 5.85 -8.10 16.56
N ARG A 117 5.04 -7.05 16.66
CA ARG A 117 3.86 -6.79 15.83
C ARG A 117 3.62 -5.29 15.74
N ALA A 118 2.94 -4.84 14.72
CA ALA A 118 2.49 -3.46 14.61
C ALA A 118 1.37 -3.18 15.60
N THR A 119 1.50 -2.08 16.33
CA THR A 119 0.46 -1.57 17.22
C THR A 119 -0.29 -0.40 16.60
N GLN A 120 0.32 0.27 15.63
CA GLN A 120 -0.33 1.34 14.89
C GLN A 120 0.23 1.39 13.47
N LEU A 121 -0.66 1.64 12.52
CA LEU A 121 -0.32 2.00 11.16
C LEU A 121 -1.12 3.24 10.78
N THR A 122 -0.42 4.27 10.33
CA THR A 122 -1.03 5.41 9.66
C THR A 122 -0.76 5.31 8.17
N ILE A 123 -1.82 5.28 7.37
CA ILE A 123 -1.72 5.28 5.91
C ILE A 123 -2.16 6.65 5.41
N THR A 124 -1.23 7.39 4.84
CA THR A 124 -1.55 8.63 4.12
C THR A 124 -1.69 8.29 2.64
N ILE A 125 -2.83 8.61 2.05
CA ILE A 125 -3.04 8.51 0.60
C ILE A 125 -2.97 9.93 0.04
N GLU A 126 -1.86 10.22 -0.65
CA GLU A 126 -1.62 11.57 -1.21
C GLU A 126 -2.42 11.76 -2.49
N THR A 127 -2.46 10.76 -3.35
CA THR A 127 -3.23 10.80 -4.58
C THR A 127 -3.66 9.40 -5.01
N MET A 128 -4.76 9.34 -5.73
CA MET A 128 -5.29 8.11 -6.32
C MET A 128 -5.91 8.49 -7.67
N VAL A 129 -5.27 8.11 -8.75
CA VAL A 129 -5.77 8.40 -10.10
C VAL A 129 -6.55 7.23 -10.67
N THR A 130 -7.44 7.52 -11.59
CA THR A 130 -8.24 6.53 -12.31
C THR A 130 -7.89 6.60 -13.79
N LEU A 131 -7.53 5.45 -14.37
CA LEU A 131 -7.23 5.32 -15.78
C LEU A 131 -8.23 4.36 -16.43
N PRO A 132 -8.53 4.52 -17.72
CA PRO A 132 -9.46 3.63 -18.40
C PRO A 132 -8.88 2.21 -18.54
N PRO A 133 -9.72 1.18 -18.74
CA PRO A 133 -9.26 -0.19 -18.94
C PRO A 133 -8.26 -0.36 -20.07
N SER A 134 -8.31 0.51 -21.07
CA SER A 134 -7.36 0.50 -22.21
C SER A 134 -5.92 0.77 -21.80
N ASP A 135 -5.68 1.38 -20.64
CA ASP A 135 -4.34 1.65 -20.13
C ASP A 135 -3.79 0.52 -19.24
N ALA A 136 -4.57 -0.53 -19.00
CA ALA A 136 -4.20 -1.62 -18.09
C ALA A 136 -2.86 -2.27 -18.47
N ASP A 137 -2.65 -2.61 -19.75
CA ASP A 137 -1.42 -3.28 -20.19
C ASP A 137 -0.19 -2.41 -19.96
N ALA A 138 -0.29 -1.11 -20.21
CA ALA A 138 0.82 -0.18 -19.98
C ALA A 138 1.15 -0.05 -18.48
N VAL A 139 0.13 0.08 -17.64
CA VAL A 139 0.31 0.22 -16.20
C VAL A 139 0.87 -1.06 -15.57
N PHE A 140 0.24 -2.21 -15.82
CA PHE A 140 0.70 -3.47 -15.25
C PHE A 140 2.03 -3.94 -15.83
N GLY A 141 2.31 -3.65 -17.10
CA GLY A 141 3.63 -3.88 -17.67
C GLY A 141 4.73 -3.10 -16.96
N TRP A 142 4.45 -1.86 -16.59
CA TRP A 142 5.32 -1.03 -15.76
C TRP A 142 5.54 -1.63 -14.37
N LEU A 143 4.46 -1.94 -13.66
CA LEU A 143 4.54 -2.43 -12.28
C LEU A 143 5.19 -3.81 -12.19
N LEU A 144 4.91 -4.71 -13.14
CA LEU A 144 5.49 -6.06 -13.17
C LEU A 144 7.00 -6.06 -13.46
N ALA A 145 7.54 -4.98 -14.01
CA ALA A 145 8.99 -4.82 -14.22
C ALA A 145 9.73 -4.37 -12.94
N LEU A 146 9.01 -3.96 -11.90
CA LEU A 146 9.58 -3.56 -10.62
C LEU A 146 9.81 -4.78 -9.71
N ASP A 147 10.81 -4.68 -8.84
CA ASP A 147 11.02 -5.69 -7.80
C ASP A 147 9.90 -5.59 -6.74
N TYR A 148 9.20 -6.67 -6.50
CA TYR A 148 8.09 -6.74 -5.55
C TYR A 148 8.52 -7.47 -4.28
N PRO A 149 8.20 -6.97 -3.07
CA PRO A 149 7.48 -5.71 -2.79
C PRO A 149 8.38 -4.49 -2.56
N TRP A 150 9.70 -4.61 -2.76
CA TRP A 150 10.68 -3.56 -2.46
C TRP A 150 11.21 -2.94 -3.74
N THR A 151 11.02 -1.64 -3.88
CA THR A 151 11.58 -0.85 -4.96
C THR A 151 11.98 0.53 -4.43
N ASN A 152 12.13 1.52 -5.30
CA ASN A 152 12.39 2.89 -4.89
C ASN A 152 11.76 3.87 -5.90
N ALA A 153 11.57 5.11 -5.46
CA ALA A 153 10.91 6.14 -6.26
C ALA A 153 11.60 6.38 -7.61
N ARG A 154 12.92 6.34 -7.64
CA ARG A 154 13.71 6.56 -8.86
C ARG A 154 13.39 5.52 -9.93
N ARG A 155 13.34 4.24 -9.56
CA ARG A 155 12.99 3.15 -10.49
C ARG A 155 11.55 3.24 -10.97
N VAL A 156 10.64 3.58 -10.05
CA VAL A 156 9.23 3.74 -10.38
C VAL A 156 9.05 4.82 -11.42
N VAL A 157 9.62 5.99 -11.19
CA VAL A 157 9.50 7.15 -12.09
C VAL A 157 10.18 6.87 -13.44
N ALA A 158 11.35 6.23 -13.43
CA ALA A 158 12.10 5.94 -14.68
C ALA A 158 11.33 5.04 -15.64
N GLY A 159 10.52 4.10 -15.12
CA GLY A 159 9.76 3.16 -15.93
C GLY A 159 8.32 3.59 -16.21
N ALA A 160 7.86 4.72 -15.67
CA ALA A 160 6.46 5.12 -15.79
C ALA A 160 6.05 5.34 -17.25
N PRO A 161 4.91 4.77 -17.69
CA PRO A 161 4.44 5.01 -19.04
C PRO A 161 4.04 6.48 -19.24
N PRO A 162 4.13 7.02 -20.47
CA PRO A 162 3.84 8.43 -20.75
C PRO A 162 2.34 8.71 -20.78
N LEU A 163 1.65 8.42 -19.70
CA LEU A 163 0.22 8.66 -19.51
C LEU A 163 0.03 9.93 -18.69
N GLU A 164 -0.69 10.90 -19.25
CA GLU A 164 -0.91 12.20 -18.63
C GLU A 164 -1.55 12.07 -17.24
N ASP A 165 -2.50 11.14 -17.11
CA ASP A 165 -3.22 10.94 -15.85
C ASP A 165 -2.35 10.43 -14.71
N LEU A 166 -1.14 9.92 -14.98
CA LEU A 166 -0.17 9.52 -13.96
C LEU A 166 0.63 10.71 -13.39
N ALA A 167 0.52 11.88 -13.96
CA ALA A 167 1.32 13.04 -13.54
C ALA A 167 1.27 13.34 -12.03
N PRO A 168 0.10 13.30 -11.34
CA PRO A 168 0.08 13.54 -9.89
C PRO A 168 0.90 12.53 -9.09
N VAL A 169 0.92 11.26 -9.52
CA VAL A 169 1.70 10.20 -8.87
C VAL A 169 3.19 10.44 -9.09
N VAL A 170 3.60 10.68 -10.33
CA VAL A 170 5.00 10.94 -10.67
C VAL A 170 5.51 12.20 -9.95
N GLN A 171 4.72 13.25 -9.88
CA GLN A 171 5.05 14.48 -9.17
C GLN A 171 5.30 14.24 -7.67
N TYR A 172 4.44 13.48 -7.02
CA TYR A 172 4.63 13.14 -5.61
C TYR A 172 5.92 12.34 -5.40
N LEU A 173 6.20 11.35 -6.26
CA LEU A 173 7.39 10.49 -6.11
C LEU A 173 8.70 11.25 -6.37
N LEU A 174 8.67 12.28 -7.20
CA LEU A 174 9.84 13.15 -7.44
C LEU A 174 10.08 14.12 -6.29
N HIS A 175 9.03 14.55 -5.60
CA HIS A 175 9.08 15.56 -4.55
C HIS A 175 8.20 15.15 -3.37
N PRO A 176 8.56 14.08 -2.63
CA PRO A 176 7.77 13.65 -1.49
C PRO A 176 7.76 14.72 -0.38
N LEU A 177 6.64 14.83 0.32
CA LEU A 177 6.45 15.79 1.42
C LEU A 177 7.18 15.34 2.69
#